data_758f6237fd5ee83bccf403f20afea7ff
#
_entry.id   758f6237fd5ee83bccf403f20afea7ff
#
_cell.length_a   1.000
_cell.length_b   1.000
_cell.length_c   1.000
_cell.angle_alpha   90.00
_cell.angle_beta   90.00
_cell.angle_gamma   90.00
#
_symmetry.space_group_name_H-M   'P 1'
#
loop_
_entity.id
_entity.type
_entity.pdbx_description
1 polymer ?
#
loop_
_entity_poly.entity_id
_entity_poly.type
_entity_poly.pdbx_seq_one_letter_code
_entity_poly.pdbx_strand_id
1 'polypeptide(L)'
;DKRFNINTKVIYNPLNKSEIKILGHKKFKFTFFDGAKIKAINIARFTDQKDHMTLLKAILILIKKKINIKLLIMGYGTNKHKIQNFISKNKISKNVKIINFQKNPYKFLKKSNLFILTSLYEGLPNVLLEAMVLKKYIISSNCPTGPKEILANGKFGSLFKTQDIKDLSNKILDFNYNVYKNNKIIHNASKSLTRFDFNTNCEEYFKIIKKFI
;
A
#
# COMPACT_ATOMS: atom_id res chain seq x y z
N ASP A 1 -17.95 -22.32 -10.40
CA ASP A 1 -17.67 -22.33 -11.86
C ASP A 1 -18.77 -23.12 -12.55
N LYS A 2 -19.50 -22.48 -13.46
CA LYS A 2 -20.64 -23.11 -14.17
C LYS A 2 -20.22 -24.35 -15.00
N ARG A 3 -18.96 -24.48 -15.40
CA ARG A 3 -18.42 -25.62 -16.14
C ARG A 3 -18.35 -26.92 -15.34
N PHE A 4 -18.21 -26.83 -14.03
CA PHE A 4 -17.98 -27.98 -13.17
C PHE A 4 -19.06 -28.18 -12.10
N ASN A 5 -20.13 -27.39 -12.12
CA ASN A 5 -21.19 -27.40 -11.11
C ASN A 5 -20.68 -27.37 -9.66
N ILE A 6 -19.55 -26.60 -9.44
CA ILE A 6 -18.89 -26.51 -8.14
C ILE A 6 -19.43 -25.28 -7.40
N ASN A 7 -19.97 -25.51 -6.20
CA ASN A 7 -20.32 -24.43 -5.29
C ASN A 7 -19.04 -23.78 -4.73
N THR A 8 -18.82 -22.51 -5.11
CA THR A 8 -17.68 -21.74 -4.64
C THR A 8 -18.14 -20.65 -3.68
N LYS A 9 -17.37 -20.43 -2.62
CA LYS A 9 -17.58 -19.34 -1.67
C LYS A 9 -16.29 -18.53 -1.52
N VAL A 10 -16.40 -17.22 -1.66
CA VAL A 10 -15.26 -16.30 -1.41
C VAL A 10 -15.24 -15.95 0.08
N ILE A 11 -14.12 -16.21 0.74
CA ILE A 11 -13.84 -15.77 2.11
C ILE A 11 -12.56 -14.95 2.06
N TYR A 12 -12.63 -13.72 2.57
CA TYR A 12 -11.47 -12.85 2.63
C TYR A 12 -10.48 -13.27 3.71
N ASN A 13 -9.21 -12.96 3.50
CA ASN A 13 -8.18 -13.15 4.52
C ASN A 13 -8.56 -12.40 5.79
N PRO A 14 -8.50 -13.05 6.96
CA PRO A 14 -8.78 -12.40 8.24
C PRO A 14 -7.75 -11.33 8.55
N LEU A 15 -8.20 -10.15 8.99
CA LEU A 15 -7.38 -8.99 9.28
C LEU A 15 -7.37 -8.67 10.77
N ASN A 16 -6.25 -8.89 11.47
CA ASN A 16 -6.11 -8.54 12.88
C ASN A 16 -5.89 -7.04 13.07
N LYS A 17 -6.99 -6.28 13.05
CA LYS A 17 -6.99 -4.82 13.18
C LYS A 17 -6.38 -4.33 14.50
N SER A 18 -6.58 -5.07 15.59
CA SER A 18 -6.11 -4.72 16.93
C SER A 18 -4.58 -4.80 16.99
N GLU A 19 -4.00 -5.89 16.54
CA GLU A 19 -2.56 -6.10 16.51
C GLU A 19 -1.86 -5.04 15.65
N ILE A 20 -2.38 -4.76 14.43
CA ILE A 20 -1.82 -3.74 13.55
C ILE A 20 -1.79 -2.38 14.22
N LYS A 21 -2.86 -2.00 14.95
CA LYS A 21 -2.91 -0.75 15.71
C LYS A 21 -1.88 -0.72 16.84
N ILE A 22 -1.82 -1.77 17.66
CA ILE A 22 -0.88 -1.88 18.78
C ILE A 22 0.57 -1.76 18.27
N LEU A 23 0.93 -2.54 17.27
CA LEU A 23 2.26 -2.54 16.68
C LEU A 23 2.60 -1.21 15.98
N GLY A 24 1.61 -0.58 15.36
CA GLY A 24 1.76 0.74 14.73
C GLY A 24 2.04 1.87 15.72
N HIS A 25 1.55 1.77 16.97
CA HIS A 25 1.75 2.78 18.00
C HIS A 25 3.04 2.58 18.82
N LYS A 26 3.80 1.50 18.59
CA LYS A 26 5.10 1.32 19.25
C LYS A 26 6.03 2.49 18.95
N LYS A 27 6.48 3.18 19.99
CA LYS A 27 7.40 4.34 19.87
C LYS A 27 8.74 3.91 19.29
N PHE A 28 9.28 4.69 18.35
CA PHE A 28 10.66 4.57 17.87
C PHE A 28 11.13 5.88 17.24
N LYS A 29 12.44 6.12 17.29
CA LYS A 29 13.04 7.31 16.67
C LYS A 29 13.18 7.07 15.16
N PHE A 30 12.57 7.94 14.34
CA PHE A 30 12.65 7.87 12.88
C PHE A 30 12.47 9.27 12.30
N THR A 31 13.56 9.85 11.90
CA THR A 31 13.67 11.27 11.50
C THR A 31 13.61 11.47 9.98
N PHE A 32 13.65 10.38 9.20
CA PHE A 32 13.69 10.49 7.74
C PHE A 32 12.53 11.31 7.16
N PHE A 33 11.35 11.25 7.76
CA PHE A 33 10.17 12.00 7.30
C PHE A 33 10.09 13.44 7.80
N ASP A 34 10.99 13.87 8.68
CA ASP A 34 10.92 15.20 9.27
C ASP A 34 11.02 16.28 8.19
N GLY A 35 10.16 17.31 8.32
CA GLY A 35 10.04 18.40 7.35
C GLY A 35 9.37 18.06 6.03
N ALA A 36 9.00 16.77 5.78
CA ALA A 36 8.30 16.41 4.56
C ALA A 36 6.79 16.63 4.67
N LYS A 37 6.18 17.25 3.64
CA LYS A 37 4.72 17.38 3.49
C LYS A 37 4.11 16.04 3.09
N ILE A 38 4.67 15.39 2.07
CA ILE A 38 4.27 14.05 1.63
C ILE A 38 5.25 13.03 2.19
N LYS A 39 4.77 12.18 3.09
CA LYS A 39 5.50 11.10 3.75
C LYS A 39 5.03 9.78 3.12
N ALA A 40 5.57 9.46 1.94
CA ALA A 40 5.17 8.28 1.19
C ALA A 40 5.90 7.02 1.69
N ILE A 41 5.20 5.89 1.70
CA ILE A 41 5.79 4.58 1.98
C ILE A 41 5.31 3.54 0.97
N ASN A 42 6.24 2.66 0.57
CA ASN A 42 5.96 1.43 -0.14
C ASN A 42 6.53 0.26 0.66
N ILE A 43 5.74 -0.78 0.89
CA ILE A 43 6.14 -2.00 1.61
C ILE A 43 5.85 -3.17 0.68
N ALA A 44 6.90 -3.75 0.09
CA ALA A 44 6.76 -4.81 -0.90
C ALA A 44 8.08 -5.57 -1.10
N ARG A 45 8.00 -6.81 -1.62
CA ARG A 45 9.19 -7.52 -2.11
C ARG A 45 9.84 -6.77 -3.27
N PHE A 46 11.16 -6.76 -3.35
CA PHE A 46 11.89 -6.11 -4.46
C PHE A 46 11.98 -7.07 -5.65
N THR A 47 10.86 -7.23 -6.35
CA THR A 47 10.67 -8.07 -7.54
C THR A 47 10.09 -7.25 -8.67
N ASP A 48 10.17 -7.74 -9.91
CA ASP A 48 9.59 -7.05 -11.08
C ASP A 48 8.07 -6.91 -10.95
N GLN A 49 7.39 -7.90 -10.34
CA GLN A 49 5.96 -7.83 -10.04
C GLN A 49 5.56 -6.54 -9.31
N LYS A 50 6.41 -6.02 -8.42
CA LYS A 50 6.08 -4.85 -7.57
C LYS A 50 6.40 -3.50 -8.23
N ASP A 51 7.04 -3.52 -9.39
CA ASP A 51 7.33 -2.37 -10.27
C ASP A 51 7.79 -1.10 -9.54
N HIS A 52 8.84 -1.24 -8.74
CA HIS A 52 9.44 -0.10 -8.04
C HIS A 52 9.99 0.96 -9.01
N MET A 53 10.22 0.59 -10.27
CA MET A 53 10.77 1.53 -11.26
C MET A 53 9.74 2.57 -11.67
N THR A 54 8.47 2.20 -11.85
CA THR A 54 7.36 3.15 -12.08
C THR A 54 7.23 4.09 -10.88
N LEU A 55 7.29 3.57 -9.65
CA LEU A 55 7.27 4.38 -8.43
C LEU A 55 8.41 5.41 -8.41
N LEU A 56 9.65 4.95 -8.60
CA LEU A 56 10.83 5.81 -8.53
C LEU A 56 10.83 6.90 -9.61
N LYS A 57 10.42 6.56 -10.83
CA LYS A 57 10.31 7.53 -11.93
C LYS A 57 9.24 8.59 -11.65
N ALA A 58 8.09 8.21 -11.08
CA ALA A 58 7.05 9.16 -10.67
C ALA A 58 7.54 10.09 -9.56
N ILE A 59 8.22 9.55 -8.54
CA ILE A 59 8.82 10.36 -7.46
C ILE A 59 9.89 11.33 -8.00
N LEU A 60 10.71 10.89 -8.96
CA LEU A 60 11.72 11.76 -9.60
C LEU A 60 11.06 12.96 -10.29
N ILE A 61 9.94 12.76 -10.99
CA ILE A 61 9.17 13.86 -11.62
C ILE A 61 8.72 14.87 -10.55
N LEU A 62 8.21 14.40 -9.41
CA LEU A 62 7.73 15.25 -8.33
C LEU A 62 8.87 16.03 -7.67
N ILE A 63 10.02 15.40 -7.46
CA ILE A 63 11.23 16.06 -6.93
C ILE A 63 11.69 17.17 -7.89
N LYS A 64 11.73 16.90 -9.21
CA LYS A 64 12.08 17.91 -10.22
C LYS A 64 11.10 19.10 -10.23
N LYS A 65 9.82 18.85 -9.91
CA LYS A 65 8.80 19.88 -9.70
C LYS A 65 8.88 20.56 -8.32
N LYS A 66 9.93 20.31 -7.52
CA LYS A 66 10.15 20.87 -6.18
C LYS A 66 9.04 20.54 -5.18
N ILE A 67 8.32 19.43 -5.39
CA ILE A 67 7.32 18.94 -4.43
C ILE A 67 8.03 18.39 -3.18
N ASN A 68 7.59 18.84 -2.01
CA ASN A 68 8.16 18.39 -0.73
C ASN A 68 7.69 16.99 -0.38
N ILE A 69 8.41 15.98 -0.89
CA ILE A 69 8.10 14.55 -0.76
C ILE A 69 9.32 13.76 -0.27
N LYS A 70 9.08 12.82 0.65
CA LYS A 70 10.02 11.76 1.00
C LYS A 70 9.35 10.40 0.84
N LEU A 71 10.06 9.45 0.24
CA LEU A 71 9.61 8.08 0.00
C LEU A 71 10.48 7.10 0.79
N LEU A 72 9.84 6.30 1.63
CA LEU A 72 10.44 5.12 2.25
C LEU A 72 10.04 3.87 1.47
N ILE A 73 11.02 3.09 1.01
CA ILE A 73 10.81 1.78 0.39
C ILE A 73 11.30 0.72 1.36
N MET A 74 10.44 -0.21 1.73
CA MET A 74 10.74 -1.26 2.70
C MET A 74 10.49 -2.64 2.11
N GLY A 75 11.47 -3.54 2.22
CA GLY A 75 11.32 -4.90 1.77
C GLY A 75 12.65 -5.62 1.55
N TYR A 76 12.59 -6.67 0.75
CA TYR A 76 13.75 -7.47 0.33
C TYR A 76 13.47 -8.07 -1.04
N GLY A 77 14.52 -8.52 -1.73
CA GLY A 77 14.39 -9.20 -3.02
C GLY A 77 15.52 -8.87 -3.98
N THR A 78 15.47 -9.50 -5.14
CA THR A 78 16.55 -9.49 -6.16
C THR A 78 16.76 -8.12 -6.78
N ASN A 79 15.72 -7.29 -6.90
CA ASN A 79 15.80 -5.97 -7.53
C ASN A 79 16.35 -4.87 -6.62
N LYS A 80 16.88 -5.20 -5.42
CA LYS A 80 17.41 -4.18 -4.50
C LYS A 80 18.48 -3.31 -5.15
N HIS A 81 19.45 -3.92 -5.83
CA HIS A 81 20.52 -3.19 -6.51
C HIS A 81 19.99 -2.27 -7.62
N LYS A 82 19.01 -2.72 -8.41
CA LYS A 82 18.36 -1.91 -9.45
C LYS A 82 17.72 -0.64 -8.87
N ILE A 83 17.05 -0.78 -7.73
CA ILE A 83 16.43 0.34 -7.00
C ILE A 83 17.51 1.30 -6.47
N GLN A 84 18.56 0.77 -5.82
CA GLN A 84 19.67 1.56 -5.28
C GLN A 84 20.40 2.34 -6.38
N ASN A 85 20.72 1.68 -7.49
CA ASN A 85 21.40 2.30 -8.65
C ASN A 85 20.57 3.45 -9.23
N PHE A 86 19.25 3.30 -9.35
CA PHE A 86 18.38 4.38 -9.81
C PHE A 86 18.45 5.59 -8.88
N ILE A 87 18.37 5.37 -7.57
CA ILE A 87 18.42 6.44 -6.56
C ILE A 87 19.75 7.20 -6.63
N SER A 88 20.87 6.47 -6.68
CA SER A 88 22.22 7.04 -6.75
C SER A 88 22.44 7.82 -8.06
N LYS A 89 22.11 7.21 -9.22
CA LYS A 89 22.26 7.83 -10.55
C LYS A 89 21.47 9.14 -10.66
N ASN A 90 20.29 9.22 -10.06
CA ASN A 90 19.45 10.40 -10.10
C ASN A 90 19.68 11.37 -8.92
N LYS A 91 20.63 11.06 -8.01
CA LYS A 91 21.00 11.90 -6.85
C LYS A 91 19.80 12.24 -5.94
N ILE A 92 18.85 11.29 -5.75
CA ILE A 92 17.63 11.49 -4.96
C ILE A 92 17.66 10.83 -3.58
N SER A 93 18.83 10.47 -3.05
CA SER A 93 18.99 9.81 -1.74
C SER A 93 18.50 10.64 -0.55
N LYS A 94 18.42 11.97 -0.67
CA LYS A 94 17.80 12.85 0.34
C LYS A 94 16.27 12.66 0.42
N ASN A 95 15.64 12.25 -0.68
CA ASN A 95 14.19 12.11 -0.80
C ASN A 95 13.71 10.65 -0.76
N VAL A 96 14.57 9.68 -1.10
CA VAL A 96 14.20 8.26 -1.17
C VAL A 96 15.14 7.44 -0.29
N LYS A 97 14.58 6.70 0.65
CA LYS A 97 15.32 5.80 1.54
C LYS A 97 14.82 4.36 1.37
N ILE A 98 15.77 3.42 1.27
CA ILE A 98 15.49 1.99 1.29
C ILE A 98 15.85 1.44 2.66
N ILE A 99 14.99 0.61 3.23
CA ILE A 99 15.30 -0.22 4.39
C ILE A 99 14.93 -1.67 4.10
N ASN A 100 15.65 -2.58 4.73
CA ASN A 100 15.36 -4.00 4.64
C ASN A 100 14.03 -4.32 5.33
N PHE A 101 13.51 -5.52 5.08
CA PHE A 101 12.34 -6.06 5.77
C PHE A 101 12.42 -5.84 7.29
N GLN A 102 11.30 -5.48 7.87
CA GLN A 102 11.14 -5.25 9.31
C GLN A 102 10.04 -6.16 9.85
N LYS A 103 10.29 -6.83 10.99
CA LYS A 103 9.26 -7.63 11.70
C LYS A 103 8.03 -6.80 12.07
N ASN A 104 8.23 -5.52 12.39
CA ASN A 104 7.12 -4.58 12.62
C ASN A 104 7.18 -3.43 11.60
N PRO A 105 6.55 -3.57 10.42
CA PRO A 105 6.48 -2.51 9.43
C PRO A 105 5.48 -1.41 9.81
N TYR A 106 4.52 -1.70 10.70
CA TYR A 106 3.40 -0.84 11.02
C TYR A 106 3.81 0.47 11.70
N LYS A 107 4.87 0.46 12.51
CA LYS A 107 5.42 1.68 13.13
C LYS A 107 5.93 2.68 12.08
N PHE A 108 6.49 2.21 10.97
CA PHE A 108 6.91 3.07 9.85
C PHE A 108 5.69 3.53 9.04
N LEU A 109 4.77 2.62 8.75
CA LEU A 109 3.51 2.93 8.09
C LEU A 109 2.71 3.98 8.88
N LYS A 110 2.70 3.91 10.22
CA LYS A 110 2.06 4.92 11.08
C LYS A 110 2.68 6.31 10.92
N LYS A 111 3.98 6.42 10.69
CA LYS A 111 4.70 7.69 10.48
C LYS A 111 4.48 8.30 9.08
N SER A 112 3.99 7.53 8.12
CA SER A 112 3.65 8.01 6.78
C SER A 112 2.24 8.65 6.74
N ASN A 113 1.93 9.38 5.67
CA ASN A 113 0.57 9.84 5.35
C ASN A 113 0.05 9.28 4.02
N LEU A 114 0.92 8.71 3.19
CA LEU A 114 0.60 8.15 1.89
C LEU A 114 1.21 6.75 1.76
N PHE A 115 0.39 5.75 1.40
CA PHE A 115 0.83 4.43 1.00
C PHE A 115 0.71 4.28 -0.52
N ILE A 116 1.76 3.78 -1.18
CA ILE A 116 1.77 3.60 -2.64
C ILE A 116 2.09 2.14 -2.98
N LEU A 117 1.26 1.51 -3.83
CA LEU A 117 1.48 0.19 -4.39
C LEU A 117 1.49 0.29 -5.92
N THR A 118 2.56 -0.22 -6.55
CA THR A 118 2.77 -0.10 -8.01
C THR A 118 2.76 -1.43 -8.74
N SER A 119 2.25 -2.47 -8.12
CA SER A 119 2.31 -3.85 -8.62
C SER A 119 1.70 -4.01 -10.02
N LEU A 120 2.28 -4.91 -10.81
CA LEU A 120 1.77 -5.31 -12.12
C LEU A 120 0.57 -6.24 -12.00
N TYR A 121 0.55 -7.07 -10.98
CA TYR A 121 -0.55 -7.99 -10.62
C TYR A 121 -0.51 -8.31 -9.13
N GLU A 122 -1.68 -8.58 -8.55
CA GLU A 122 -1.88 -8.97 -7.14
C GLU A 122 -2.98 -10.05 -7.06
N GLY A 123 -3.01 -10.76 -5.91
CA GLY A 123 -4.22 -11.43 -5.46
C GLY A 123 -5.03 -10.46 -4.59
N LEU A 124 -4.99 -10.65 -3.27
CA LEU A 124 -5.53 -9.71 -2.29
C LEU A 124 -4.36 -9.11 -1.49
N PRO A 125 -3.86 -7.90 -1.83
CA PRO A 125 -2.69 -7.32 -1.18
C PRO A 125 -3.01 -6.83 0.24
N ASN A 126 -2.75 -7.66 1.25
CA ASN A 126 -3.01 -7.36 2.67
C ASN A 126 -2.43 -6.02 3.12
N VAL A 127 -1.31 -5.60 2.53
CA VAL A 127 -0.66 -4.33 2.86
C VAL A 127 -1.54 -3.10 2.60
N LEU A 128 -2.51 -3.18 1.66
CA LEU A 128 -3.53 -2.12 1.48
C LEU A 128 -4.49 -2.09 2.67
N LEU A 129 -4.92 -3.25 3.15
CA LEU A 129 -5.79 -3.36 4.33
C LEU A 129 -5.09 -2.83 5.58
N GLU A 130 -3.81 -3.18 5.76
CA GLU A 130 -2.96 -2.67 6.85
C GLU A 130 -2.84 -1.15 6.81
N ALA A 131 -2.66 -0.57 5.61
CA ALA A 131 -2.63 0.87 5.42
C ALA A 131 -3.98 1.54 5.76
N MET A 132 -5.10 0.90 5.41
CA MET A 132 -6.46 1.38 5.78
C MET A 132 -6.67 1.34 7.31
N VAL A 133 -6.23 0.28 8.00
CA VAL A 133 -6.29 0.18 9.49
C VAL A 133 -5.54 1.34 10.14
N LEU A 134 -4.38 1.70 9.61
CA LEU A 134 -3.54 2.80 10.14
C LEU A 134 -3.93 4.16 9.57
N LYS A 135 -5.07 4.25 8.88
CA LYS A 135 -5.64 5.48 8.33
C LYS A 135 -4.66 6.22 7.40
N LYS A 136 -4.10 5.49 6.43
CA LYS A 136 -3.27 6.09 5.38
C LYS A 136 -4.08 6.30 4.13
N TYR A 137 -3.80 7.40 3.42
CA TYR A 137 -4.30 7.53 2.05
C TYR A 137 -3.57 6.51 1.17
N ILE A 138 -4.28 5.90 0.23
CA ILE A 138 -3.74 4.83 -0.61
C ILE A 138 -3.80 5.27 -2.07
N ILE A 139 -2.67 5.11 -2.76
CA ILE A 139 -2.60 5.14 -4.22
C ILE A 139 -2.09 3.78 -4.68
N SER A 140 -2.87 3.07 -5.49
CA SER A 140 -2.49 1.75 -6.00
C SER A 140 -2.63 1.68 -7.51
N SER A 141 -1.78 0.86 -8.15
CA SER A 141 -2.01 0.46 -9.53
C SER A 141 -3.37 -0.23 -9.66
N ASN A 142 -4.06 0.04 -10.77
CA ASN A 142 -5.28 -0.66 -11.15
C ASN A 142 -4.92 -1.97 -11.88
N CYS A 143 -4.07 -2.77 -11.23
CA CYS A 143 -3.67 -4.07 -11.77
C CYS A 143 -4.80 -5.11 -11.65
N PRO A 144 -4.72 -6.23 -12.39
CA PRO A 144 -5.69 -7.33 -12.26
C PRO A 144 -5.79 -7.80 -10.81
N THR A 145 -7.04 -7.99 -10.35
CA THR A 145 -7.49 -8.42 -9.02
C THR A 145 -7.07 -7.51 -7.85
N GLY A 146 -7.60 -7.75 -6.67
CA GLY A 146 -7.27 -7.18 -5.37
C GLY A 146 -7.39 -5.67 -5.19
N PRO A 147 -6.50 -4.83 -5.71
CA PRO A 147 -6.52 -3.39 -5.43
C PRO A 147 -7.84 -2.70 -5.77
N LYS A 148 -8.40 -2.99 -6.94
CA LYS A 148 -9.69 -2.44 -7.39
C LYS A 148 -10.84 -2.84 -6.44
N GLU A 149 -10.82 -4.08 -5.97
CA GLU A 149 -11.81 -4.62 -5.05
C GLU A 149 -11.67 -4.02 -3.64
N ILE A 150 -10.44 -4.00 -3.08
CA ILE A 150 -10.16 -3.43 -1.76
C ILE A 150 -10.56 -1.95 -1.74
N LEU A 151 -10.17 -1.19 -2.76
CA LEU A 151 -10.43 0.25 -2.85
C LEU A 151 -11.82 0.60 -3.43
N ALA A 152 -12.70 -0.40 -3.63
CA ALA A 152 -14.06 -0.24 -4.12
C ALA A 152 -14.13 0.68 -5.35
N ASN A 153 -13.39 0.33 -6.41
CA ASN A 153 -13.29 1.13 -7.63
C ASN A 153 -12.82 2.58 -7.40
N GLY A 154 -11.93 2.81 -6.43
CA GLY A 154 -11.39 4.13 -6.13
C GLY A 154 -12.16 4.94 -5.06
N LYS A 155 -13.22 4.40 -4.46
CA LYS A 155 -13.96 5.07 -3.36
C LYS A 155 -13.12 5.19 -2.07
N PHE A 156 -12.17 4.27 -1.85
CA PHE A 156 -11.36 4.17 -0.62
C PHE A 156 -9.88 4.48 -0.82
N GLY A 157 -9.53 5.08 -1.95
CA GLY A 157 -8.19 5.47 -2.34
C GLY A 157 -8.15 5.85 -3.81
N SER A 158 -6.98 6.13 -4.36
CA SER A 158 -6.83 6.38 -5.79
C SER A 158 -6.28 5.17 -6.52
N LEU A 159 -6.83 4.88 -7.69
CA LEU A 159 -6.29 3.92 -8.63
C LEU A 159 -5.60 4.66 -9.78
N PHE A 160 -4.42 4.21 -10.19
CA PHE A 160 -3.72 4.72 -11.36
C PHE A 160 -3.50 3.59 -12.38
N LYS A 161 -3.40 3.94 -13.65
CA LYS A 161 -3.15 2.97 -14.73
C LYS A 161 -1.79 2.30 -14.53
N THR A 162 -1.77 0.97 -14.50
CA THR A 162 -0.56 0.16 -14.28
C THR A 162 0.57 0.60 -15.21
N GLN A 163 1.78 0.78 -14.69
CA GLN A 163 2.99 1.27 -15.36
C GLN A 163 2.90 2.72 -15.88
N ASP A 164 1.82 3.44 -15.63
CA ASP A 164 1.70 4.84 -16.05
C ASP A 164 2.32 5.79 -15.01
N ILE A 165 3.55 6.21 -15.30
CA ILE A 165 4.34 7.11 -14.46
C ILE A 165 3.67 8.47 -14.32
N LYS A 166 3.06 8.99 -15.41
CA LYS A 166 2.38 10.28 -15.43
C LYS A 166 1.13 10.27 -14.56
N ASP A 167 0.29 9.22 -14.73
CA ASP A 167 -0.93 9.08 -13.94
C ASP A 167 -0.60 8.92 -12.45
N LEU A 168 0.39 8.10 -12.08
CA LEU A 168 0.85 7.99 -10.69
C LEU A 168 1.31 9.35 -10.13
N SER A 169 2.11 10.11 -10.90
CA SER A 169 2.56 11.44 -10.48
C SER A 169 1.40 12.39 -10.24
N ASN A 170 0.39 12.38 -11.12
CA ASN A 170 -0.80 13.21 -10.99
C ASN A 170 -1.64 12.81 -9.76
N LYS A 171 -1.83 11.51 -9.50
CA LYS A 171 -2.52 11.05 -8.28
C LYS A 171 -1.83 11.49 -6.99
N ILE A 172 -0.47 11.53 -6.98
CA ILE A 172 0.28 12.04 -5.83
C ILE A 172 0.12 13.57 -5.69
N LEU A 173 0.09 14.30 -6.81
CA LEU A 173 -0.21 15.74 -6.79
C LEU A 173 -1.63 16.03 -6.28
N ASP A 174 -2.62 15.29 -6.76
CA ASP A 174 -4.00 15.39 -6.28
C ASP A 174 -4.10 15.15 -4.77
N PHE A 175 -3.40 14.13 -4.25
CA PHE A 175 -3.29 13.89 -2.82
C PHE A 175 -2.71 15.09 -2.07
N ASN A 176 -1.68 15.74 -2.62
CA ASN A 176 -1.02 16.89 -2.00
C ASN A 176 -1.91 18.13 -1.86
N TYR A 177 -2.84 18.31 -2.79
CA TYR A 177 -3.69 19.51 -2.84
C TYR A 177 -5.08 19.31 -2.23
N ASN A 178 -5.59 18.09 -2.11
CA ASN A 178 -6.97 17.79 -1.73
C ASN A 178 -7.11 17.19 -0.31
N VAL A 179 -6.55 17.87 0.70
CA VAL A 179 -6.50 17.33 2.09
C VAL A 179 -7.88 16.99 2.65
N TYR A 180 -8.87 17.85 2.47
CA TYR A 180 -10.23 17.61 2.98
C TYR A 180 -10.87 16.35 2.36
N LYS A 181 -10.81 16.24 1.04
CA LYS A 181 -11.30 15.07 0.29
C LYS A 181 -10.61 13.80 0.75
N ASN A 182 -9.28 13.86 0.94
CA ASN A 182 -8.49 12.73 1.39
C ASN A 182 -8.90 12.22 2.77
N ASN A 183 -9.19 13.12 3.71
CA ASN A 183 -9.63 12.74 5.06
C ASN A 183 -10.98 12.00 5.03
N LYS A 184 -11.93 12.44 4.17
CA LYS A 184 -13.19 11.71 3.96
C LYS A 184 -12.98 10.33 3.37
N ILE A 185 -12.09 10.20 2.37
CA ILE A 185 -11.72 8.91 1.76
C ILE A 185 -11.10 7.98 2.80
N ILE A 186 -10.12 8.44 3.57
CA ILE A 186 -9.45 7.68 4.63
C ILE A 186 -10.45 7.19 5.69
N HIS A 187 -11.37 8.05 6.10
CA HIS A 187 -12.41 7.69 7.07
C HIS A 187 -13.32 6.57 6.54
N ASN A 188 -13.82 6.71 5.32
CA ASN A 188 -14.67 5.71 4.68
C ASN A 188 -13.93 4.39 4.45
N ALA A 189 -12.66 4.46 4.02
CA ALA A 189 -11.78 3.30 3.87
C ALA A 189 -11.67 2.51 5.18
N SER A 190 -11.42 3.19 6.30
CA SER A 190 -11.32 2.56 7.61
C SER A 190 -12.63 1.89 8.06
N LYS A 191 -13.80 2.48 7.74
CA LYS A 191 -15.11 1.88 8.02
C LYS A 191 -15.38 0.63 7.18
N SER A 192 -14.92 0.57 5.94
CA SER A 192 -15.17 -0.56 5.02
C SER A 192 -14.45 -1.84 5.40
N LEU A 193 -13.56 -1.83 6.40
CA LEU A 193 -12.76 -2.99 6.84
C LEU A 193 -13.58 -4.08 7.56
N THR A 194 -14.87 -3.90 7.75
CA THR A 194 -15.77 -4.95 8.30
C THR A 194 -15.77 -6.21 7.42
N ARG A 195 -15.62 -6.07 6.09
CA ARG A 195 -15.53 -7.21 5.15
C ARG A 195 -14.35 -8.15 5.42
N PHE A 196 -13.33 -7.66 6.09
CA PHE A 196 -12.09 -8.39 6.41
C PHE A 196 -11.97 -8.67 7.91
N ASP A 197 -13.10 -8.75 8.61
CA ASP A 197 -13.10 -8.96 10.05
C ASP A 197 -12.47 -10.30 10.41
N PHE A 198 -11.60 -10.30 11.42
CA PHE A 198 -10.81 -11.47 11.78
C PHE A 198 -11.71 -12.62 12.25
N ASN A 199 -12.57 -12.35 13.22
CA ASN A 199 -13.40 -13.40 13.83
C ASN A 199 -14.41 -13.96 12.83
N THR A 200 -15.13 -13.06 12.14
CA THR A 200 -16.14 -13.45 11.14
C THR A 200 -15.53 -14.33 10.04
N ASN A 201 -14.38 -13.92 9.49
CA ASN A 201 -13.78 -14.67 8.38
C ASN A 201 -13.16 -15.99 8.86
N CYS A 202 -12.57 -16.03 10.05
CA CYS A 202 -12.09 -17.29 10.64
C CYS A 202 -13.25 -18.27 10.89
N GLU A 203 -14.38 -17.80 11.43
CA GLU A 203 -15.57 -18.64 11.63
C GLU A 203 -16.11 -19.19 10.31
N GLU A 204 -16.12 -18.39 9.26
CA GLU A 204 -16.55 -18.82 7.93
C GLU A 204 -15.63 -19.91 7.35
N TYR A 205 -14.30 -19.79 7.51
CA TYR A 205 -13.37 -20.85 7.16
C TYR A 205 -13.66 -22.12 7.96
N PHE A 206 -13.87 -22.00 9.28
CA PHE A 206 -14.14 -23.12 10.16
C PHE A 206 -15.43 -23.85 9.79
N LYS A 207 -16.51 -23.11 9.46
CA LYS A 207 -17.79 -23.68 9.00
C LYS A 207 -17.64 -24.51 7.73
N ILE A 208 -16.74 -24.12 6.82
CA ILE A 208 -16.50 -24.88 5.59
C ILE A 208 -15.70 -26.14 5.91
N ILE A 209 -14.62 -26.03 6.67
CA ILE A 209 -13.75 -27.17 7.02
C ILE A 209 -14.54 -28.26 7.74
N LYS A 210 -15.42 -27.88 8.70
CA LYS A 210 -16.29 -28.82 9.42
C LYS A 210 -17.24 -29.65 8.55
N LYS A 211 -17.46 -29.27 7.30
CA LYS A 211 -18.31 -30.05 6.38
C LYS A 211 -17.55 -31.23 5.75
N PHE A 212 -16.25 -31.26 5.90
CA PHE A 212 -15.37 -32.26 5.28
C PHE A 212 -14.63 -33.14 6.32
N ILE A 213 -14.87 -32.88 7.62
CA ILE A 213 -14.41 -33.68 8.75
C ILE A 213 -15.65 -34.36 9.35
#